data_5549bd702b788cd239a03d43fca613a9
#
_entry.id   5549bd702b788cd239a03d43fca613a9
#
_cell.length_a   1.000
_cell.length_b   1.000
_cell.length_c   1.000
_cell.angle_alpha   90.00
_cell.angle_beta   90.00
_cell.angle_gamma   90.00
#
_symmetry.space_group_name_H-M   'P 1'
#
loop_
_entity.id
_entity.type
_entity.pdbx_description
1 polymer ?
#
loop_
_entity_poly.entity_id
_entity_poly.type
_entity_poly.pdbx_seq_one_letter_code
_entity_poly.pdbx_strand_id
1 'polypeptide(L)'
;MTAPEVAHVLHAISDEVSLSIFELIKKSAKDTEAIKVELKLSRKQCYDRIQNLMDNALITRKNKYYSVTSFGQIVYDAQAIVNKAIKNRSALEMVDALRGSEIPQGECTKFVNSIIPDLQLREIITKQVINNF
;
A
#
# COMPACT_ATOMS: atom_id res chain seq x y z
N MET A 1 -20.75 13.69 -7.95
CA MET A 1 -19.84 12.97 -7.06
C MET A 1 -18.42 13.51 -7.28
N THR A 2 -17.81 14.05 -6.23
CA THR A 2 -16.46 14.58 -6.31
C THR A 2 -15.45 13.43 -6.33
N ALA A 3 -14.40 13.53 -7.16
CA ALA A 3 -13.32 12.56 -7.14
C ALA A 3 -12.64 12.56 -5.76
N PRO A 4 -12.22 11.40 -5.24
CA PRO A 4 -11.53 11.36 -3.96
C PRO A 4 -10.17 12.03 -4.03
N GLU A 5 -9.80 12.73 -2.97
CA GLU A 5 -8.47 13.31 -2.84
C GLU A 5 -7.51 12.30 -2.21
N VAL A 6 -6.21 12.47 -2.45
CA VAL A 6 -5.18 11.56 -1.93
C VAL A 6 -5.31 11.33 -0.42
N ALA A 7 -5.49 12.41 0.35
CA ALA A 7 -5.63 12.30 1.80
C ALA A 7 -6.84 11.46 2.21
N HIS A 8 -7.96 11.60 1.52
CA HIS A 8 -9.17 10.82 1.81
C HIS A 8 -8.97 9.34 1.49
N VAL A 9 -8.30 9.04 0.38
CA VAL A 9 -8.01 7.66 -0.02
C VAL A 9 -7.09 6.99 1.00
N LEU A 10 -6.01 7.66 1.39
CA LEU A 10 -5.07 7.11 2.37
C LEU A 10 -5.74 6.96 3.74
N HIS A 11 -6.60 7.92 4.12
CA HIS A 11 -7.36 7.83 5.37
C HIS A 11 -8.29 6.61 5.39
N ALA A 12 -8.90 6.28 4.26
CA ALA A 12 -9.82 5.14 4.17
C ALA A 12 -9.15 3.80 4.48
N ILE A 13 -7.83 3.69 4.31
CA ILE A 13 -7.05 2.48 4.60
C ILE A 13 -6.05 2.68 5.74
N SER A 14 -6.18 3.76 6.52
CA SER A 14 -5.19 4.14 7.54
C SER A 14 -5.26 3.33 8.84
N ASP A 15 -6.37 2.66 9.12
CA ASP A 15 -6.48 1.85 10.33
C ASP A 15 -6.45 0.36 10.00
N GLU A 16 -6.10 -0.45 11.01
CA GLU A 16 -5.93 -1.89 10.84
C GLU A 16 -7.20 -2.59 10.35
N VAL A 17 -8.37 -2.17 10.83
CA VAL A 17 -9.64 -2.80 10.46
C VAL A 17 -9.95 -2.54 8.98
N SER A 18 -9.86 -1.29 8.55
CA SER A 18 -10.12 -0.91 7.15
C SER A 18 -9.13 -1.60 6.19
N LEU A 19 -7.86 -1.63 6.55
CA LEU A 19 -6.84 -2.28 5.74
C LEU A 19 -7.08 -3.78 5.66
N SER A 20 -7.46 -4.42 6.77
CA SER A 20 -7.79 -5.86 6.79
C SER A 20 -8.99 -6.18 5.90
N ILE A 21 -10.03 -5.33 5.93
CA ILE A 21 -11.19 -5.50 5.06
C ILE A 21 -10.78 -5.39 3.59
N PHE A 22 -9.98 -4.38 3.26
CA PHE A 22 -9.50 -4.15 1.91
C PHE A 22 -8.66 -5.33 1.39
N GLU A 23 -7.74 -5.82 2.20
CA GLU A 23 -6.91 -6.99 1.86
C GLU A 23 -7.76 -8.25 1.67
N LEU A 24 -8.78 -8.44 2.50
CA LEU A 24 -9.66 -9.59 2.40
C LEU A 24 -10.46 -9.57 1.10
N ILE A 25 -11.02 -8.41 0.75
CA ILE A 25 -11.77 -8.22 -0.51
C ILE A 25 -10.82 -8.41 -1.71
N LYS A 26 -9.57 -7.96 -1.60
CA LYS A 26 -8.57 -8.14 -2.66
C LYS A 26 -8.31 -9.63 -2.96
N LYS A 27 -8.32 -10.48 -1.94
CA LYS A 27 -8.09 -11.92 -2.13
C LYS A 27 -9.22 -12.58 -2.91
N SER A 28 -10.47 -12.23 -2.60
CA SER A 28 -11.64 -12.71 -3.33
C SER A 28 -12.86 -11.88 -2.96
N ALA A 29 -13.81 -11.80 -3.88
CA ALA A 29 -15.07 -11.09 -3.62
C ALA A 29 -15.77 -11.68 -2.39
N LYS A 30 -16.24 -10.80 -1.51
CA LYS A 30 -16.87 -11.18 -0.23
C LYS A 30 -18.17 -10.40 -0.03
N ASP A 31 -19.12 -11.00 0.68
CA ASP A 31 -20.28 -10.27 1.18
C ASP A 31 -20.00 -9.71 2.58
N THR A 32 -20.88 -8.85 3.06
CA THR A 32 -20.72 -8.21 4.37
C THR A 32 -20.63 -9.23 5.51
N GLU A 33 -21.46 -10.28 5.46
CA GLU A 33 -21.48 -11.30 6.51
C GLU A 33 -20.17 -12.08 6.58
N ALA A 34 -19.61 -12.47 5.44
CA ALA A 34 -18.31 -13.15 5.39
C ALA A 34 -17.20 -12.30 5.99
N ILE A 35 -17.16 -11.01 5.64
CA ILE A 35 -16.16 -10.07 6.17
C ILE A 35 -16.32 -9.93 7.70
N LYS A 36 -17.54 -9.72 8.15
CA LYS A 36 -17.87 -9.56 9.56
C LYS A 36 -17.43 -10.77 10.39
N VAL A 37 -17.74 -11.96 9.91
CA VAL A 37 -17.41 -13.21 10.61
C VAL A 37 -15.90 -13.45 10.63
N GLU A 38 -15.24 -13.32 9.48
CA GLU A 38 -13.82 -13.62 9.37
C GLU A 38 -12.96 -12.66 10.20
N LEU A 39 -13.30 -11.37 10.22
CA LEU A 39 -12.56 -10.36 10.98
C LEU A 39 -13.12 -10.10 12.37
N LYS A 40 -14.17 -10.80 12.77
CA LYS A 40 -14.80 -10.68 14.09
C LYS A 40 -15.21 -9.24 14.40
N LEU A 41 -15.89 -8.59 13.45
CA LEU A 41 -16.31 -7.21 13.57
C LEU A 41 -17.77 -7.11 13.97
N SER A 42 -18.14 -6.00 14.61
CA SER A 42 -19.54 -5.65 14.78
C SER A 42 -20.13 -5.25 13.43
N ARG A 43 -21.45 -5.31 13.30
CA ARG A 43 -22.14 -4.89 12.08
C ARG A 43 -21.83 -3.44 11.74
N LYS A 44 -21.84 -2.58 12.75
CA LYS A 44 -21.57 -1.15 12.56
C LYS A 44 -20.15 -0.89 12.07
N GLN A 45 -19.14 -1.51 12.69
CA GLN A 45 -17.75 -1.38 12.25
C GLN A 45 -17.60 -1.82 10.79
N CYS A 46 -18.17 -2.95 10.45
CA CYS A 46 -18.10 -3.49 9.10
C CYS A 46 -18.74 -2.55 8.08
N TYR A 47 -19.96 -2.09 8.36
CA TYR A 47 -20.69 -1.18 7.48
C TYR A 47 -19.97 0.16 7.28
N ASP A 48 -19.53 0.78 8.37
CA ASP A 48 -18.88 2.09 8.31
C ASP A 48 -17.60 2.04 7.48
N ARG A 49 -16.81 0.99 7.68
CA ARG A 49 -15.53 0.82 6.96
C ARG A 49 -15.74 0.49 5.48
N ILE A 50 -16.67 -0.40 5.18
CA ILE A 50 -17.01 -0.75 3.79
C ILE A 50 -17.56 0.48 3.07
N GLN A 51 -18.44 1.26 3.71
CA GLN A 51 -18.99 2.45 3.10
C GLN A 51 -17.89 3.46 2.78
N ASN A 52 -16.93 3.64 3.67
CA ASN A 52 -15.83 4.56 3.45
C ASN A 52 -14.92 4.09 2.30
N LEU A 53 -14.68 2.79 2.19
CA LEU A 53 -13.92 2.23 1.06
C LEU A 53 -14.65 2.45 -0.26
N MET A 54 -15.98 2.29 -0.29
CA MET A 54 -16.79 2.55 -1.49
C MET A 54 -16.81 4.03 -1.84
N ASP A 55 -16.95 4.91 -0.85
CA ASP A 55 -16.98 6.36 -1.06
C ASP A 55 -15.67 6.87 -1.67
N ASN A 56 -14.58 6.18 -1.41
CA ASN A 56 -13.27 6.50 -1.96
C ASN A 56 -12.93 5.69 -3.22
N ALA A 57 -13.91 5.02 -3.82
CA ALA A 57 -13.78 4.29 -5.07
C ALA A 57 -12.79 3.11 -5.03
N LEU A 58 -12.43 2.63 -3.86
CA LEU A 58 -11.48 1.52 -3.69
C LEU A 58 -12.11 0.17 -3.95
N ILE A 59 -13.38 0.02 -3.60
CA ILE A 59 -14.15 -1.19 -3.83
C ILE A 59 -15.49 -0.85 -4.48
N THR A 60 -16.11 -1.84 -5.09
CA THR A 60 -17.43 -1.72 -5.67
C THR A 60 -18.28 -2.91 -5.23
N ARG A 61 -19.59 -2.74 -5.30
CA ARG A 61 -20.54 -3.79 -4.94
C ARG A 61 -21.29 -4.25 -6.19
N LYS A 62 -21.28 -5.56 -6.42
CA LYS A 62 -22.13 -6.23 -7.42
C LYS A 62 -23.01 -7.23 -6.69
N ASN A 63 -24.33 -7.02 -6.74
CA ASN A 63 -25.27 -7.78 -5.93
C ASN A 63 -24.91 -7.60 -4.45
N LYS A 64 -24.59 -8.66 -3.75
CA LYS A 64 -24.19 -8.60 -2.34
C LYS A 64 -22.67 -8.73 -2.13
N TYR A 65 -21.89 -8.84 -3.21
CA TYR A 65 -20.44 -9.07 -3.12
C TYR A 65 -19.66 -7.80 -3.40
N TYR A 66 -18.60 -7.60 -2.63
CA TYR A 66 -17.65 -6.51 -2.81
C TYR A 66 -16.41 -7.01 -3.53
N SER A 67 -15.88 -6.19 -4.42
CA SER A 67 -14.65 -6.47 -5.14
C SER A 67 -13.83 -5.20 -5.29
N VAL A 68 -12.52 -5.35 -5.46
CA VAL A 68 -11.60 -4.22 -5.62
C VAL A 68 -11.76 -3.65 -7.03
N THR A 69 -11.86 -2.32 -7.12
CA THR A 69 -11.89 -1.62 -8.40
C THR A 69 -10.50 -1.56 -9.04
N SER A 70 -10.41 -1.16 -10.30
CA SER A 70 -9.11 -0.92 -10.95
C SER A 70 -8.31 0.15 -10.19
N PHE A 71 -8.98 1.23 -9.76
CA PHE A 71 -8.36 2.24 -8.91
C PHE A 71 -7.88 1.63 -7.58
N GLY A 72 -8.73 0.82 -6.93
CA GLY A 72 -8.39 0.13 -5.70
C GLY A 72 -7.18 -0.80 -5.87
N GLN A 73 -7.03 -1.45 -7.02
CA GLN A 73 -5.88 -2.30 -7.29
C GLN A 73 -4.57 -1.48 -7.29
N ILE A 74 -4.59 -0.30 -7.86
CA ILE A 74 -3.42 0.60 -7.86
C ILE A 74 -3.09 1.02 -6.43
N VAL A 75 -4.09 1.38 -5.64
CA VAL A 75 -3.90 1.77 -4.24
C VAL A 75 -3.40 0.58 -3.41
N TYR A 76 -3.93 -0.61 -3.67
CA TYR A 76 -3.46 -1.82 -3.01
C TYR A 76 -1.97 -2.06 -3.28
N ASP A 77 -1.55 -1.96 -4.53
CA ASP A 77 -0.15 -2.13 -4.90
C ASP A 77 0.74 -1.07 -4.26
N ALA A 78 0.25 0.16 -4.15
CA ALA A 78 0.98 1.25 -3.47
C ALA A 78 1.18 0.95 -1.97
N GLN A 79 0.15 0.48 -1.28
CA GLN A 79 0.30 0.12 0.13
C GLN A 79 1.20 -1.11 0.31
N ALA A 80 1.19 -2.04 -0.64
CA ALA A 80 2.07 -3.20 -0.60
C ALA A 80 3.54 -2.78 -0.73
N ILE A 81 3.83 -1.74 -1.52
CA ILE A 81 5.17 -1.15 -1.60
C ILE A 81 5.60 -0.59 -0.24
N VAL A 82 4.70 0.10 0.46
CA VAL A 82 4.98 0.61 1.80
C VAL A 82 5.34 -0.54 2.76
N ASN A 83 4.60 -1.64 2.70
CA ASN A 83 4.89 -2.82 3.51
C ASN A 83 6.28 -3.40 3.21
N LYS A 84 6.64 -3.49 1.93
CA LYS A 84 7.99 -3.93 1.52
C LYS A 84 9.08 -2.99 2.03
N ALA A 85 8.83 -1.68 1.99
CA ALA A 85 9.76 -0.69 2.52
C ALA A 85 9.98 -0.86 4.03
N ILE A 86 8.91 -1.13 4.78
CA ILE A 86 9.00 -1.40 6.21
C ILE A 86 9.89 -2.61 6.47
N LYS A 87 9.70 -3.70 5.71
CA LYS A 87 10.50 -4.93 5.86
C LYS A 87 11.97 -4.72 5.49
N ASN A 88 12.27 -3.74 4.65
CA ASN A 88 13.63 -3.44 4.20
C ASN A 88 14.17 -2.14 4.81
N ARG A 89 13.59 -1.68 5.93
CA ARG A 89 13.94 -0.39 6.52
C ARG A 89 15.42 -0.26 6.87
N SER A 90 16.03 -1.31 7.43
CA SER A 90 17.45 -1.29 7.78
C SER A 90 18.34 -1.09 6.56
N ALA A 91 18.03 -1.78 5.45
CA ALA A 91 18.77 -1.62 4.20
C ALA A 91 18.61 -0.19 3.66
N LEU A 92 17.41 0.38 3.75
CA LEU A 92 17.15 1.75 3.31
C LEU A 92 17.91 2.79 4.16
N GLU A 93 18.03 2.56 5.46
CA GLU A 93 18.83 3.40 6.37
C GLU A 93 20.32 3.36 5.98
N MET A 94 20.82 2.21 5.54
CA MET A 94 22.20 2.10 5.03
C MET A 94 22.39 2.93 3.76
N VAL A 95 21.41 2.95 2.86
CA VAL A 95 21.44 3.81 1.67
C VAL A 95 21.51 5.29 2.07
N ASP A 96 20.70 5.68 3.06
CA ASP A 96 20.69 7.06 3.55
C ASP A 96 22.05 7.48 4.14
N ALA A 97 22.70 6.56 4.83
CA ALA A 97 24.04 6.81 5.38
C ALA A 97 25.08 7.06 4.28
N LEU A 98 24.92 6.43 3.13
CA LEU A 98 25.84 6.61 1.98
C LEU A 98 25.65 7.96 1.27
N ARG A 99 24.48 8.56 1.37
CA ARG A 99 24.18 9.84 0.70
C ARG A 99 25.09 10.98 1.18
N GLY A 100 25.54 10.93 2.44
CA GLY A 100 26.45 11.93 2.98
C GLY A 100 27.93 11.62 2.76
N SER A 101 28.26 10.52 2.07
CA SER A 101 29.63 10.10 1.87
C SER A 101 30.16 10.48 0.48
N GLU A 102 31.48 10.51 0.32
CA GLU A 102 32.15 10.83 -0.96
C GLU A 102 32.27 9.61 -1.88
N ILE A 103 31.28 8.73 -1.87
CA ILE A 103 31.28 7.51 -2.70
C ILE A 103 30.79 7.85 -4.13
N PRO A 104 31.48 7.40 -5.19
CA PRO A 104 31.01 7.60 -6.55
C PRO A 104 29.62 7.04 -6.78
N GLN A 105 28.82 7.74 -7.57
CA GLN A 105 27.42 7.39 -7.86
C GLN A 105 27.27 5.95 -8.39
N GLY A 106 28.17 5.50 -9.25
CA GLY A 106 28.13 4.12 -9.77
C GLY A 106 28.28 3.07 -8.69
N GLU A 107 29.09 3.32 -7.68
CA GLU A 107 29.26 2.41 -6.55
C GLU A 107 28.06 2.46 -5.61
N CYS A 108 27.44 3.63 -5.42
CA CYS A 108 26.18 3.74 -4.68
C CYS A 108 25.09 2.90 -5.30
N THR A 109 24.97 2.93 -6.63
CA THR A 109 23.98 2.12 -7.37
C THR A 109 24.25 0.62 -7.18
N LYS A 110 25.50 0.19 -7.28
CA LYS A 110 25.87 -1.21 -7.03
C LYS A 110 25.55 -1.64 -5.62
N PHE A 111 25.80 -0.78 -4.64
CA PHE A 111 25.49 -1.05 -3.23
C PHE A 111 23.98 -1.22 -3.03
N VAL A 112 23.18 -0.30 -3.55
CA VAL A 112 21.70 -0.39 -3.49
C VAL A 112 21.22 -1.72 -4.07
N ASN A 113 21.75 -2.11 -5.24
CA ASN A 113 21.37 -3.36 -5.89
C ASN A 113 21.77 -4.59 -5.07
N SER A 114 22.83 -4.49 -4.26
CA SER A 114 23.30 -5.63 -3.46
C SER A 114 22.52 -5.82 -2.18
N ILE A 115 21.97 -4.76 -1.57
CA ILE A 115 21.33 -4.83 -0.26
C ILE A 115 19.81 -4.80 -0.29
N ILE A 116 19.21 -4.32 -1.40
CA ILE A 116 17.75 -4.28 -1.56
C ILE A 116 17.34 -5.36 -2.56
N PRO A 117 16.77 -6.48 -2.09
CA PRO A 117 16.41 -7.59 -2.99
C PRO A 117 15.18 -7.30 -3.85
N ASP A 118 14.28 -6.44 -3.43
CA ASP A 118 13.06 -6.13 -4.16
C ASP A 118 13.33 -5.19 -5.33
N LEU A 119 12.99 -5.63 -6.55
CA LEU A 119 13.25 -4.88 -7.77
C LEU A 119 12.52 -3.53 -7.79
N GLN A 120 11.27 -3.50 -7.32
CA GLN A 120 10.46 -2.30 -7.33
C GLN A 120 11.04 -1.22 -6.41
N LEU A 121 11.48 -1.62 -5.20
CA LEU A 121 12.16 -0.71 -4.28
C LEU A 121 13.47 -0.21 -4.86
N ARG A 122 14.24 -1.10 -5.50
CA ARG A 122 15.50 -0.71 -6.16
C ARG A 122 15.29 0.36 -7.21
N GLU A 123 14.27 0.21 -8.04
CA GLU A 123 13.98 1.17 -9.10
C GLU A 123 13.67 2.55 -8.54
N ILE A 124 12.84 2.61 -7.49
CA ILE A 124 12.47 3.87 -6.85
C ILE A 124 13.70 4.54 -6.24
N ILE A 125 14.50 3.80 -5.49
CA ILE A 125 15.67 4.33 -4.79
C ILE A 125 16.80 4.68 -5.77
N THR A 126 17.00 3.90 -6.80
CA THR A 126 18.02 4.17 -7.82
C THR A 126 17.74 5.46 -8.57
N LYS A 127 16.47 5.73 -8.92
CA LYS A 127 16.08 7.01 -9.52
C LYS A 127 16.40 8.18 -8.60
N GLN A 128 16.12 8.04 -7.30
CA GLN A 128 16.40 9.07 -6.32
C GLN A 128 17.90 9.33 -6.17
N VAL A 129 18.71 8.27 -6.13
CA VAL A 129 20.17 8.36 -6.05
C VAL A 129 20.74 9.09 -7.26
N ILE A 130 20.28 8.75 -8.47
CA ILE A 130 20.73 9.38 -9.72
C ILE A 130 20.38 10.88 -9.74
N ASN A 131 19.20 11.26 -9.26
CA ASN A 131 18.71 12.64 -9.35
C ASN A 131 19.21 13.56 -8.24
N ASN A 132 19.62 13.01 -7.08
CA ASN A 132 19.93 13.78 -5.88
C ASN A 132 21.39 13.69 -5.40
N PHE A 133 22.23 13.00 -6.15
CA PHE A 133 23.67 12.92 -5.85
C PHE A 133 24.50 13.78 -6.77
#